data_d91f3509b37276f79c2bbe7a5e09e633
#
_entry.id   d91f3509b37276f79c2bbe7a5e09e633
#
_cell.length_a   1.000
_cell.length_b   1.000
_cell.length_c   1.000
_cell.angle_alpha   90.00
_cell.angle_beta   90.00
_cell.angle_gamma   90.00
#
_symmetry.space_group_name_H-M   'P 1'
#
loop_
_entity.id
_entity.type
_entity.pdbx_description
1 polymer ?
#
loop_
_entity_poly.entity_id
_entity_poly.type
_entity_poly.pdbx_seq_one_letter_code
_entity_poly.pdbx_strand_id
1 'polypeptide(L)'
;VAIRKIPDQAPSPQMGGHSVSAPSSSPPSTLGTPVNLATCQTLEDLRRALEAFEGCALKKTATNLVFADGNPKAKVMLIGEAPGADEDRQGVPFVGVSGQLLDKMLATIGLNRQSVYITNIVPWRPPGNRQPTPQEIAACKPFVEKHIALIQPEILVLVGGVAMKTLFNTNDGIMRLRGTWQSYSSQELKTPLKAIATYHPSFLLRSPGQKAQSWQDLLMIKNALKSMDAH
;
A
#
# COMPACT_ATOMS: atom_id res chain seq x y z
N VAL A 1 21.66 65.47 8.44
CA VAL A 1 22.82 66.25 7.94
C VAL A 1 23.85 65.29 7.35
N ALA A 2 24.12 65.56 6.09
CA ALA A 2 25.32 65.27 5.26
C ALA A 2 25.53 63.88 4.71
N ILE A 3 25.23 63.81 3.47
CA ILE A 3 25.75 63.12 2.29
C ILE A 3 27.27 63.14 2.22
N ARG A 4 27.90 62.01 1.85
CA ARG A 4 29.12 62.03 1.02
C ARG A 4 29.21 60.85 0.07
N LYS A 5 29.55 61.24 -1.13
CA LYS A 5 29.70 60.61 -2.44
C LYS A 5 30.79 59.57 -2.56
N ILE A 6 30.52 58.68 -3.58
CA ILE A 6 31.40 57.79 -4.32
C ILE A 6 32.60 58.49 -4.95
N PRO A 7 33.74 57.76 -5.21
CA PRO A 7 34.18 57.58 -6.58
C PRO A 7 34.57 56.11 -6.86
N ASP A 8 34.17 55.53 -7.94
CA ASP A 8 34.51 55.51 -9.35
C ASP A 8 35.83 54.76 -9.69
N GLN A 9 35.57 53.67 -10.43
CA GLN A 9 36.36 53.03 -11.49
C GLN A 9 37.82 52.62 -11.32
N ALA A 10 38.05 51.31 -11.63
CA ALA A 10 39.05 50.89 -12.63
C ALA A 10 38.91 49.38 -12.95
N PRO A 11 39.53 48.88 -14.05
CA PRO A 11 38.85 48.02 -15.01
C PRO A 11 39.26 46.54 -14.92
N SER A 12 38.42 45.70 -15.56
CA SER A 12 38.59 44.25 -15.76
C SER A 12 39.84 43.88 -16.55
N PRO A 13 40.38 42.67 -16.33
CA PRO A 13 41.01 41.91 -17.40
C PRO A 13 40.13 40.75 -17.85
N GLN A 14 39.85 40.70 -19.13
CA GLN A 14 39.39 39.53 -19.86
C GLN A 14 40.47 38.45 -19.83
N MET A 15 40.07 37.24 -19.50
CA MET A 15 40.83 36.03 -19.83
C MET A 15 39.88 34.90 -20.20
N GLY A 16 40.07 34.45 -21.35
CA GLY A 16 39.87 33.26 -22.11
C GLY A 16 38.91 32.17 -21.61
N GLY A 17 37.90 31.92 -22.44
CA GLY A 17 37.03 30.75 -22.29
C GLY A 17 37.79 29.44 -22.48
N HIS A 18 37.62 28.54 -21.53
CA HIS A 18 37.68 27.11 -21.78
C HIS A 18 36.37 26.51 -21.28
N SER A 19 35.50 26.23 -22.24
CA SER A 19 34.31 25.42 -22.06
C SER A 19 34.77 24.01 -21.73
N VAL A 20 34.71 23.64 -20.44
CA VAL A 20 34.83 22.24 -20.02
C VAL A 20 33.42 21.72 -19.91
N SER A 21 33.00 20.96 -20.92
CA SER A 21 31.76 20.18 -20.88
C SER A 21 31.82 19.18 -19.71
N ALA A 22 31.05 19.43 -18.68
CA ALA A 22 30.82 18.43 -17.63
C ALA A 22 30.08 17.23 -18.23
N PRO A 23 30.53 15.99 -17.96
CA PRO A 23 29.79 14.81 -18.36
C PRO A 23 28.45 14.77 -17.58
N SER A 24 27.36 14.81 -18.31
CA SER A 24 26.01 14.52 -17.83
C SER A 24 25.97 13.06 -17.40
N SER A 25 26.25 12.80 -16.13
CA SER A 25 26.01 11.50 -15.54
C SER A 25 24.53 11.42 -15.15
N SER A 26 23.69 11.00 -16.08
CA SER A 26 22.37 10.49 -15.77
C SER A 26 22.56 9.29 -14.82
N PRO A 27 21.85 9.23 -13.68
CA PRO A 27 21.90 8.04 -12.85
C PRO A 27 21.37 6.85 -13.66
N PRO A 28 21.98 5.65 -13.53
CA PRO A 28 21.50 4.47 -14.24
C PRO A 28 20.09 4.17 -13.74
N SER A 29 19.10 4.34 -14.61
CA SER A 29 17.75 3.80 -14.43
C SER A 29 17.85 2.29 -14.54
N THR A 30 18.12 1.63 -13.42
CA THR A 30 17.90 0.17 -13.30
C THR A 30 16.39 -0.07 -13.17
N LEU A 31 15.68 0.21 -14.24
CA LEU A 31 14.33 -0.32 -14.43
C LEU A 31 14.53 -1.82 -14.72
N GLY A 32 14.32 -2.66 -13.71
CA GLY A 32 14.21 -4.09 -13.91
C GLY A 32 13.21 -4.37 -15.02
N THR A 33 13.39 -5.46 -15.74
CA THR A 33 12.53 -5.90 -16.84
C THR A 33 11.05 -5.76 -16.42
N PRO A 34 10.20 -5.04 -17.16
CA PRO A 34 8.81 -4.86 -16.79
C PRO A 34 8.15 -6.24 -16.69
N VAL A 35 7.65 -6.60 -15.49
CA VAL A 35 6.90 -7.83 -15.31
C VAL A 35 5.58 -7.68 -16.03
N ASN A 36 5.33 -8.58 -17.01
CA ASN A 36 4.07 -8.59 -17.73
C ASN A 36 2.99 -9.27 -16.87
N LEU A 37 2.27 -8.50 -16.07
CA LEU A 37 1.19 -9.00 -15.22
C LEU A 37 -0.05 -9.45 -16.01
N ALA A 38 -0.18 -9.10 -17.29
CA ALA A 38 -1.28 -9.56 -18.12
C ALA A 38 -1.29 -11.08 -18.32
N THR A 39 -0.12 -11.73 -18.23
CA THR A 39 0.01 -13.19 -18.32
C THR A 39 -0.35 -13.93 -17.03
N CYS A 40 -0.45 -13.24 -15.90
CA CYS A 40 -0.84 -13.85 -14.63
C CYS A 40 -2.34 -14.13 -14.63
N GLN A 41 -2.73 -15.39 -14.69
CA GLN A 41 -4.13 -15.83 -14.66
C GLN A 41 -4.53 -16.46 -13.31
N THR A 42 -3.56 -16.79 -12.48
CA THR A 42 -3.74 -17.42 -11.19
C THR A 42 -2.96 -16.69 -10.09
N LEU A 43 -3.31 -16.93 -8.83
CA LEU A 43 -2.55 -16.44 -7.68
C LEU A 43 -1.12 -17.02 -7.64
N GLU A 44 -0.95 -18.23 -8.14
CA GLU A 44 0.37 -18.85 -8.24
C GLU A 44 1.24 -18.15 -9.30
N ASP A 45 0.67 -17.76 -10.44
CA ASP A 45 1.40 -16.97 -11.43
C ASP A 45 1.81 -15.62 -10.85
N LEU A 46 0.90 -14.96 -10.11
CA LEU A 46 1.18 -13.68 -9.47
C LEU A 46 2.27 -13.81 -8.39
N ARG A 47 2.26 -14.89 -7.60
CA ARG A 47 3.30 -15.18 -6.62
C ARG A 47 4.66 -15.33 -7.30
N ARG A 48 4.75 -16.16 -8.34
CA ARG A 48 5.99 -16.34 -9.12
C ARG A 48 6.48 -15.04 -9.75
N ALA A 49 5.56 -14.22 -10.25
CA ALA A 49 5.89 -12.90 -10.79
C ALA A 49 6.50 -11.98 -9.72
N LEU A 50 5.97 -11.97 -8.49
CA LEU A 50 6.54 -11.24 -7.36
C LEU A 50 7.90 -11.79 -6.94
N GLU A 51 8.04 -13.12 -6.87
CA GLU A 51 9.32 -13.78 -6.54
C GLU A 51 10.42 -13.45 -7.55
N ALA A 52 10.06 -13.27 -8.82
CA ALA A 52 10.99 -12.87 -9.89
C ALA A 52 11.21 -11.35 -9.97
N PHE A 53 10.36 -10.53 -9.34
CA PHE A 53 10.38 -9.08 -9.47
C PHE A 53 11.54 -8.45 -8.70
N GLU A 54 12.38 -7.68 -9.40
CA GLU A 54 13.55 -6.99 -8.82
C GLU A 54 13.35 -5.45 -8.69
N GLY A 55 12.18 -4.95 -9.07
CA GLY A 55 11.91 -3.50 -9.11
C GLY A 55 11.59 -2.85 -7.76
N CYS A 56 11.57 -3.63 -6.65
CA CYS A 56 11.37 -3.10 -5.30
C CYS A 56 12.57 -3.40 -4.41
N ALA A 57 13.22 -2.34 -3.91
CA ALA A 57 14.41 -2.46 -3.06
C ALA A 57 14.14 -3.22 -1.74
N LEU A 58 12.90 -3.22 -1.26
CA LEU A 58 12.52 -3.93 -0.02
C LEU A 58 12.73 -5.44 -0.11
N LYS A 59 12.62 -6.02 -1.30
CA LYS A 59 12.90 -7.45 -1.51
C LYS A 59 14.30 -7.86 -1.05
N LYS A 60 15.30 -6.96 -1.19
CA LYS A 60 16.69 -7.24 -0.81
C LYS A 60 16.93 -7.24 0.70
N THR A 61 16.04 -6.62 1.46
CA THR A 61 16.19 -6.42 2.91
C THR A 61 15.19 -7.23 3.73
N ALA A 62 14.11 -7.71 3.13
CA ALA A 62 13.13 -8.58 3.75
C ALA A 62 13.64 -10.04 3.79
N THR A 63 13.18 -10.79 4.79
CA THR A 63 13.47 -12.21 4.95
C THR A 63 12.60 -13.06 4.04
N ASN A 64 11.32 -12.73 3.96
CA ASN A 64 10.34 -13.49 3.19
C ASN A 64 9.43 -12.57 2.33
N LEU A 65 8.92 -13.13 1.25
CA LEU A 65 7.76 -12.62 0.56
C LEU A 65 6.51 -12.91 1.42
N VAL A 66 5.83 -11.87 1.88
CA VAL A 66 4.55 -11.97 2.58
C VAL A 66 3.43 -11.78 1.56
N PHE A 67 3.02 -12.87 0.92
CA PHE A 67 2.12 -12.82 -0.23
C PHE A 67 0.67 -12.57 0.18
N ALA A 68 0.07 -13.52 0.85
CA ALA A 68 -1.32 -13.45 1.30
C ALA A 68 -1.64 -14.57 2.29
N ASP A 69 -2.83 -14.47 2.92
CA ASP A 69 -3.43 -15.50 3.76
C ASP A 69 -4.96 -15.51 3.59
N GLY A 70 -5.59 -16.62 3.91
CA GLY A 70 -7.04 -16.76 3.91
C GLY A 70 -7.59 -17.49 2.70
N ASN A 71 -8.87 -17.26 2.40
CA ASN A 71 -9.63 -17.98 1.38
C ASN A 71 -9.61 -17.24 0.04
N PRO A 72 -9.04 -17.81 -1.03
CA PRO A 72 -9.05 -17.20 -2.36
C PRO A 72 -10.44 -16.98 -2.98
N LYS A 73 -11.48 -17.58 -2.41
CA LYS A 73 -12.88 -17.40 -2.84
C LYS A 73 -13.68 -16.53 -1.87
N ALA A 74 -13.00 -15.78 -1.01
CA ALA A 74 -13.66 -14.94 -0.02
C ALA A 74 -14.39 -13.77 -0.66
N LYS A 75 -15.58 -13.46 -0.14
CA LYS A 75 -16.33 -12.25 -0.50
C LYS A 75 -15.68 -10.97 0.01
N VAL A 76 -14.86 -11.04 1.06
CA VAL A 76 -14.19 -9.91 1.69
C VAL A 76 -12.68 -10.05 1.55
N MET A 77 -12.06 -9.03 0.97
CA MET A 77 -10.60 -8.91 0.89
C MET A 77 -10.11 -7.73 1.72
N LEU A 78 -9.14 -8.00 2.61
CA LEU A 78 -8.50 -6.98 3.44
C LEU A 78 -7.11 -6.66 2.89
N ILE A 79 -6.79 -5.38 2.77
CA ILE A 79 -5.48 -4.92 2.30
C ILE A 79 -4.88 -3.97 3.33
N GLY A 80 -3.73 -4.37 3.91
CA GLY A 80 -2.94 -3.56 4.81
C GLY A 80 -1.84 -2.79 4.10
N GLU A 81 -0.92 -2.20 4.88
CA GLU A 81 0.19 -1.38 4.40
C GLU A 81 1.37 -2.24 3.94
N ALA A 82 2.01 -2.92 4.86
CA ALA A 82 3.22 -3.70 4.67
C ALA A 82 3.41 -4.71 5.84
N PRO A 83 4.23 -5.75 5.67
CA PRO A 83 4.57 -6.67 6.74
C PRO A 83 5.36 -6.04 7.87
N GLY A 84 5.11 -6.46 9.10
CA GLY A 84 5.96 -6.24 10.25
C GLY A 84 7.01 -7.35 10.44
N ALA A 85 7.69 -7.36 11.59
CA ALA A 85 8.76 -8.33 11.86
C ALA A 85 8.28 -9.78 11.96
N ASP A 86 7.12 -9.99 12.57
CA ASP A 86 6.55 -11.34 12.73
C ASP A 86 6.05 -11.88 11.39
N GLU A 87 5.44 -11.01 10.57
CA GLU A 87 4.98 -11.33 9.23
C GLU A 87 6.15 -11.68 8.31
N ASP A 88 7.21 -10.89 8.34
CA ASP A 88 8.44 -11.12 7.55
C ASP A 88 9.11 -12.45 7.94
N ARG A 89 9.14 -12.79 9.23
CA ARG A 89 9.70 -14.06 9.71
C ARG A 89 8.89 -15.27 9.28
N GLN A 90 7.54 -15.14 9.24
CA GLN A 90 6.64 -16.27 8.96
C GLN A 90 6.18 -16.34 7.50
N GLY A 91 6.35 -15.26 6.70
CA GLY A 91 5.86 -15.18 5.34
C GLY A 91 4.32 -15.04 5.24
N VAL A 92 3.64 -14.69 6.34
CA VAL A 92 2.17 -14.63 6.44
C VAL A 92 1.73 -13.24 6.93
N PRO A 93 0.73 -12.59 6.30
CA PRO A 93 0.29 -11.26 6.69
C PRO A 93 -0.50 -11.28 8.01
N PHE A 94 -0.35 -10.19 8.79
CA PHE A 94 -1.13 -9.96 10.01
C PHE A 94 -1.05 -11.10 11.04
N VAL A 95 0.15 -11.58 11.37
CA VAL A 95 0.37 -12.62 12.42
C VAL A 95 0.89 -12.05 13.73
N GLY A 96 1.47 -10.85 13.73
CA GLY A 96 1.92 -10.16 14.93
C GLY A 96 0.77 -9.62 15.78
N VAL A 97 1.08 -8.79 16.78
CA VAL A 97 0.10 -8.23 17.73
C VAL A 97 -1.03 -7.47 17.03
N SER A 98 -0.73 -6.75 15.93
CA SER A 98 -1.73 -6.07 15.09
C SER A 98 -2.66 -7.06 14.40
N GLY A 99 -2.13 -8.17 13.92
CA GLY A 99 -2.90 -9.23 13.27
C GLY A 99 -3.81 -9.95 14.25
N GLN A 100 -3.34 -10.24 15.46
CA GLN A 100 -4.16 -10.83 16.52
C GLN A 100 -5.34 -9.91 16.90
N LEU A 101 -5.15 -8.58 16.89
CA LEU A 101 -6.25 -7.65 17.07
C LEU A 101 -7.20 -7.70 15.86
N LEU A 102 -6.70 -7.76 14.63
CA LEU A 102 -7.52 -7.89 13.44
C LEU A 102 -8.39 -9.15 13.48
N ASP A 103 -7.83 -10.28 13.90
CA ASP A 103 -8.58 -11.54 14.04
C ASP A 103 -9.74 -11.39 15.06
N LYS A 104 -9.49 -10.73 16.19
CA LYS A 104 -10.55 -10.42 17.17
C LYS A 104 -11.60 -9.48 16.60
N MET A 105 -11.19 -8.48 15.84
CA MET A 105 -12.11 -7.54 15.18
C MET A 105 -13.02 -8.29 14.18
N LEU A 106 -12.46 -9.14 13.33
CA LEU A 106 -13.22 -9.96 12.37
C LEU A 106 -14.19 -10.91 13.07
N ALA A 107 -13.76 -11.56 14.15
CA ALA A 107 -14.60 -12.48 14.94
C ALA A 107 -15.85 -11.78 15.48
N THR A 108 -15.81 -10.49 15.80
CA THR A 108 -16.98 -9.75 16.29
C THR A 108 -18.12 -9.64 15.27
N ILE A 109 -17.79 -9.76 13.99
CA ILE A 109 -18.79 -9.73 12.89
C ILE A 109 -19.03 -11.11 12.27
N GLY A 110 -18.46 -12.16 12.87
CA GLY A 110 -18.62 -13.54 12.43
C GLY A 110 -17.69 -13.95 11.30
N LEU A 111 -16.61 -13.17 11.04
CA LEU A 111 -15.60 -13.49 10.07
C LEU A 111 -14.32 -14.02 10.74
N ASN A 112 -13.54 -14.78 9.99
CA ASN A 112 -12.23 -15.30 10.39
C ASN A 112 -11.32 -15.45 9.16
N ARG A 113 -10.07 -15.88 9.33
CA ARG A 113 -9.11 -16.06 8.23
C ARG A 113 -9.58 -17.03 7.15
N GLN A 114 -10.44 -17.98 7.45
CA GLN A 114 -11.01 -18.92 6.48
C GLN A 114 -12.14 -18.32 5.64
N SER A 115 -12.75 -17.22 6.10
CA SER A 115 -13.84 -16.52 5.42
C SER A 115 -13.43 -15.20 4.76
N VAL A 116 -12.19 -14.74 4.95
CA VAL A 116 -11.64 -13.54 4.32
C VAL A 116 -10.36 -13.85 3.55
N TYR A 117 -9.92 -12.90 2.71
CA TYR A 117 -8.61 -12.92 2.08
C TYR A 117 -7.81 -11.69 2.52
N ILE A 118 -6.54 -11.86 2.87
CA ILE A 118 -5.73 -10.82 3.49
C ILE A 118 -4.40 -10.66 2.75
N THR A 119 -4.04 -9.44 2.40
CA THR A 119 -2.72 -9.08 1.84
C THR A 119 -2.31 -7.67 2.24
N ASN A 120 -1.22 -7.15 1.68
CA ASN A 120 -0.72 -5.79 1.88
C ASN A 120 -0.44 -5.10 0.54
N ILE A 121 -0.36 -3.75 0.56
CA ILE A 121 0.09 -2.96 -0.60
C ILE A 121 1.52 -3.35 -0.99
N VAL A 122 2.40 -3.50 0.01
CA VAL A 122 3.80 -3.89 -0.20
C VAL A 122 4.02 -5.28 0.43
N PRO A 123 4.53 -6.27 -0.33
CA PRO A 123 4.63 -7.64 0.16
C PRO A 123 5.97 -7.93 0.89
N TRP A 124 6.84 -6.94 1.03
CA TRP A 124 8.12 -7.05 1.73
C TRP A 124 8.21 -6.04 2.86
N ARG A 125 8.80 -6.46 3.98
CA ARG A 125 8.96 -5.64 5.17
C ARG A 125 9.91 -4.47 4.93
N PRO A 126 9.50 -3.21 5.19
CA PRO A 126 10.42 -2.08 5.23
C PRO A 126 11.36 -2.17 6.45
N PRO A 127 12.66 -1.82 6.30
CA PRO A 127 13.60 -1.81 7.40
C PRO A 127 13.10 -1.00 8.61
N GLY A 128 13.22 -1.56 9.82
CA GLY A 128 12.76 -0.91 11.04
C GLY A 128 11.24 -0.69 11.13
N ASN A 129 10.44 -1.37 10.31
CA ASN A 129 8.98 -1.18 10.20
C ASN A 129 8.59 0.28 9.89
N ARG A 130 9.44 1.03 9.15
CA ARG A 130 9.07 2.34 8.64
C ARG A 130 7.93 2.24 7.63
N GLN A 131 7.25 3.32 7.35
CA GLN A 131 6.31 3.35 6.24
C GLN A 131 7.04 3.12 4.90
N PRO A 132 6.40 2.41 3.95
CA PRO A 132 6.90 2.31 2.58
C PRO A 132 6.99 3.68 1.93
N THR A 133 8.03 3.90 1.13
CA THR A 133 8.17 5.12 0.33
C THR A 133 7.16 5.14 -0.83
N PRO A 134 6.86 6.33 -1.40
CA PRO A 134 6.01 6.41 -2.59
C PRO A 134 6.52 5.57 -3.77
N GLN A 135 7.84 5.44 -3.93
CA GLN A 135 8.46 4.62 -4.97
C GLN A 135 8.23 3.12 -4.74
N GLU A 136 8.37 2.67 -3.48
CA GLU A 136 8.10 1.27 -3.09
C GLU A 136 6.63 0.92 -3.29
N ILE A 137 5.72 1.82 -2.91
CA ILE A 137 4.28 1.68 -3.15
C ILE A 137 3.98 1.62 -4.65
N ALA A 138 4.52 2.55 -5.43
CA ALA A 138 4.29 2.61 -6.88
C ALA A 138 4.79 1.33 -7.59
N ALA A 139 5.94 0.78 -7.16
CA ALA A 139 6.49 -0.46 -7.70
C ALA A 139 5.61 -1.68 -7.39
N CYS A 140 4.95 -1.72 -6.22
CA CYS A 140 4.13 -2.85 -5.78
C CYS A 140 2.64 -2.71 -6.15
N LYS A 141 2.14 -1.50 -6.41
CA LYS A 141 0.72 -1.23 -6.70
C LYS A 141 0.16 -2.09 -7.84
N PRO A 142 0.83 -2.27 -8.99
CA PRO A 142 0.30 -3.13 -10.06
C PRO A 142 0.05 -4.57 -9.62
N PHE A 143 0.86 -5.11 -8.71
CA PHE A 143 0.68 -6.47 -8.19
C PHE A 143 -0.55 -6.58 -7.28
N VAL A 144 -0.80 -5.58 -6.43
CA VAL A 144 -2.00 -5.60 -5.58
C VAL A 144 -3.26 -5.37 -6.39
N GLU A 145 -3.23 -4.56 -7.44
CA GLU A 145 -4.36 -4.40 -8.38
C GLU A 145 -4.66 -5.72 -9.10
N LYS A 146 -3.63 -6.43 -9.57
CA LYS A 146 -3.79 -7.76 -10.16
C LYS A 146 -4.31 -8.79 -9.14
N HIS A 147 -3.85 -8.70 -7.90
CA HIS A 147 -4.32 -9.54 -6.80
C HIS A 147 -5.84 -9.37 -6.58
N ILE A 148 -6.31 -8.12 -6.50
CA ILE A 148 -7.74 -7.80 -6.38
C ILE A 148 -8.52 -8.36 -7.56
N ALA A 149 -8.00 -8.23 -8.79
CA ALA A 149 -8.64 -8.72 -10.00
C ALA A 149 -8.75 -10.26 -10.06
N LEU A 150 -7.78 -10.97 -9.49
CA LEU A 150 -7.80 -12.44 -9.41
C LEU A 150 -8.76 -12.96 -8.32
N ILE A 151 -8.85 -12.27 -7.19
CA ILE A 151 -9.77 -12.63 -6.09
C ILE A 151 -11.20 -12.24 -6.42
N GLN A 152 -11.44 -11.08 -7.06
CA GLN A 152 -12.76 -10.53 -7.34
C GLN A 152 -13.69 -10.50 -6.11
N PRO A 153 -13.28 -9.88 -5.01
CA PRO A 153 -14.10 -9.84 -3.80
C PRO A 153 -15.37 -8.99 -4.03
N GLU A 154 -16.41 -9.23 -3.27
CA GLU A 154 -17.59 -8.36 -3.25
C GLU A 154 -17.34 -7.07 -2.45
N ILE A 155 -16.50 -7.17 -1.40
CA ILE A 155 -16.12 -6.05 -0.53
C ILE A 155 -14.61 -5.98 -0.39
N LEU A 156 -14.05 -4.79 -0.66
CA LEU A 156 -12.65 -4.46 -0.42
C LEU A 156 -12.52 -3.62 0.85
N VAL A 157 -11.73 -4.08 1.82
CA VAL A 157 -11.50 -3.40 3.09
C VAL A 157 -10.06 -2.89 3.15
N LEU A 158 -9.89 -1.57 3.18
CA LEU A 158 -8.59 -0.91 3.22
C LEU A 158 -8.21 -0.63 4.68
N VAL A 159 -7.22 -1.35 5.17
CA VAL A 159 -6.82 -1.36 6.58
C VAL A 159 -5.70 -0.35 6.79
N GLY A 160 -6.06 0.88 7.17
CA GLY A 160 -5.13 1.98 7.44
C GLY A 160 -4.98 2.99 6.31
N GLY A 161 -4.29 4.08 6.65
CA GLY A 161 -4.19 5.26 5.77
C GLY A 161 -3.39 5.02 4.49
N VAL A 162 -2.34 4.20 4.53
CA VAL A 162 -1.50 3.92 3.35
C VAL A 162 -2.29 3.12 2.31
N ALA A 163 -2.94 2.02 2.72
CA ALA A 163 -3.77 1.22 1.84
C ALA A 163 -4.91 2.06 1.23
N MET A 164 -5.59 2.85 2.05
CA MET A 164 -6.65 3.75 1.60
C MET A 164 -6.16 4.78 0.58
N LYS A 165 -5.10 5.52 0.88
CA LYS A 165 -4.56 6.55 -0.03
C LYS A 165 -4.10 5.96 -1.35
N THR A 166 -3.45 4.80 -1.31
CA THR A 166 -2.92 4.11 -2.49
C THR A 166 -4.03 3.68 -3.44
N LEU A 167 -5.07 3.01 -2.91
CA LEU A 167 -6.10 2.40 -3.74
C LEU A 167 -7.24 3.37 -4.09
N PHE A 168 -7.57 4.32 -3.21
CA PHE A 168 -8.52 5.41 -3.56
C PHE A 168 -7.85 6.56 -4.33
N ASN A 169 -6.52 6.50 -4.53
CA ASN A 169 -5.76 7.55 -5.20
C ASN A 169 -6.09 8.95 -4.65
N THR A 170 -6.02 9.11 -3.33
CA THR A 170 -6.39 10.33 -2.61
C THR A 170 -5.33 10.77 -1.62
N ASN A 171 -5.28 12.08 -1.35
CA ASN A 171 -4.46 12.66 -0.29
C ASN A 171 -5.25 12.86 1.03
N ASP A 172 -6.54 12.57 1.03
CA ASP A 172 -7.38 12.70 2.23
C ASP A 172 -6.89 11.79 3.38
N GLY A 173 -7.12 12.26 4.61
CA GLY A 173 -6.77 11.51 5.81
C GLY A 173 -7.75 10.37 6.10
N ILE A 174 -7.25 9.32 6.73
CA ILE A 174 -8.08 8.15 7.13
C ILE A 174 -9.27 8.55 8.01
N MET A 175 -9.11 9.56 8.88
CA MET A 175 -10.17 10.05 9.76
C MET A 175 -11.38 10.61 9.00
N ARG A 176 -11.17 11.11 7.78
CA ARG A 176 -12.22 11.65 6.92
C ARG A 176 -12.93 10.59 6.12
N LEU A 177 -12.19 9.58 5.62
CA LEU A 177 -12.71 8.61 4.66
C LEU A 177 -13.08 7.26 5.26
N ARG A 178 -12.61 6.95 6.51
CA ARG A 178 -13.02 5.70 7.15
C ARG A 178 -14.54 5.63 7.33
N GLY A 179 -15.07 4.45 7.31
CA GLY A 179 -16.50 4.23 7.54
C GLY A 179 -17.41 4.84 6.46
N THR A 180 -16.88 5.12 5.27
CA THR A 180 -17.65 5.61 4.13
C THR A 180 -17.45 4.65 2.96
N TRP A 181 -18.55 4.18 2.36
CA TRP A 181 -18.50 3.34 1.17
C TRP A 181 -18.01 4.14 -0.02
N GLN A 182 -17.05 3.57 -0.73
CA GLN A 182 -16.48 4.07 -1.98
C GLN A 182 -16.64 3.03 -3.08
N SER A 183 -16.59 3.48 -4.31
CA SER A 183 -16.50 2.61 -5.49
C SER A 183 -15.03 2.51 -5.91
N TYR A 184 -14.45 1.32 -5.84
CA TYR A 184 -13.08 1.08 -6.29
C TYR A 184 -13.07 0.53 -7.71
N SER A 185 -12.26 1.14 -8.57
CA SER A 185 -12.05 0.73 -9.96
C SER A 185 -10.57 0.65 -10.28
N SER A 186 -10.16 -0.30 -11.11
CA SER A 186 -8.83 -0.38 -11.72
C SER A 186 -8.95 -0.88 -13.15
N GLN A 187 -7.87 -0.77 -13.93
CA GLN A 187 -7.85 -1.28 -15.31
C GLN A 187 -8.02 -2.81 -15.39
N GLU A 188 -7.69 -3.51 -14.31
CA GLU A 188 -7.79 -4.97 -14.21
C GLU A 188 -9.21 -5.45 -13.88
N LEU A 189 -10.12 -4.56 -13.45
CA LEU A 189 -11.49 -4.91 -13.06
C LEU A 189 -12.51 -4.62 -14.15
N LYS A 190 -13.41 -5.57 -14.41
CA LYS A 190 -14.55 -5.39 -15.34
C LYS A 190 -15.64 -4.51 -14.74
N THR A 191 -15.85 -4.59 -13.44
CA THR A 191 -16.87 -3.85 -12.68
C THR A 191 -16.26 -3.24 -11.43
N PRO A 192 -16.71 -2.05 -11.01
CA PRO A 192 -16.28 -1.46 -9.76
C PRO A 192 -16.63 -2.33 -8.54
N LEU A 193 -15.76 -2.34 -7.55
CA LEU A 193 -15.96 -3.05 -6.28
C LEU A 193 -16.42 -2.08 -5.19
N LYS A 194 -17.25 -2.59 -4.28
CA LYS A 194 -17.62 -1.87 -3.05
C LYS A 194 -16.44 -1.86 -2.10
N ALA A 195 -15.98 -0.68 -1.69
CA ALA A 195 -14.78 -0.55 -0.86
C ALA A 195 -15.04 0.34 0.36
N ILE A 196 -14.38 0.03 1.48
CA ILE A 196 -14.43 0.81 2.72
C ILE A 196 -13.05 0.86 3.37
N ALA A 197 -12.70 2.00 3.96
CA ALA A 197 -11.49 2.12 4.77
C ALA A 197 -11.81 2.05 6.26
N THR A 198 -10.90 1.46 7.03
CA THR A 198 -10.95 1.43 8.50
C THR A 198 -9.58 1.70 9.09
N TYR A 199 -9.49 1.95 10.40
CA TYR A 199 -8.20 2.14 11.06
C TYR A 199 -7.35 0.87 11.04
N HIS A 200 -6.03 1.05 10.92
CA HIS A 200 -5.09 -0.05 11.07
C HIS A 200 -5.06 -0.54 12.53
N PRO A 201 -5.02 -1.86 12.79
CA PRO A 201 -4.99 -2.37 14.17
C PRO A 201 -3.83 -1.82 15.00
N SER A 202 -2.66 -1.57 14.40
CA SER A 202 -1.54 -0.94 15.11
C SER A 202 -1.85 0.46 15.63
N PHE A 203 -2.68 1.23 14.93
CA PHE A 203 -3.18 2.52 15.42
C PHE A 203 -4.14 2.33 16.61
N LEU A 204 -5.03 1.34 16.54
CA LEU A 204 -5.98 1.04 17.61
C LEU A 204 -5.31 0.51 18.89
N LEU A 205 -4.15 -0.12 18.76
CA LEU A 205 -3.32 -0.52 19.91
C LEU A 205 -2.74 0.70 20.65
N ARG A 206 -2.32 1.72 19.89
CA ARG A 206 -1.81 2.98 20.45
C ARG A 206 -2.91 3.95 20.89
N SER A 207 -4.08 3.85 20.30
CA SER A 207 -5.23 4.75 20.52
C SER A 207 -6.51 3.95 20.75
N PRO A 208 -6.65 3.27 21.92
CA PRO A 208 -7.76 2.35 22.18
C PRO A 208 -9.15 2.98 22.09
N GLY A 209 -9.27 4.27 22.39
CA GLY A 209 -10.53 5.01 22.29
C GLY A 209 -11.14 5.05 20.87
N GLN A 210 -10.33 4.80 19.84
CA GLN A 210 -10.80 4.76 18.46
C GLN A 210 -11.41 3.39 18.05
N LYS A 211 -11.36 2.39 18.92
CA LYS A 211 -11.94 1.05 18.62
C LYS A 211 -13.44 1.10 18.35
N ALA A 212 -14.17 1.97 19.02
CA ALA A 212 -15.60 2.16 18.79
C ALA A 212 -15.93 2.57 17.35
N GLN A 213 -15.09 3.41 16.76
CA GLN A 213 -15.25 3.82 15.37
C GLN A 213 -14.98 2.69 14.38
N SER A 214 -13.90 1.92 14.58
CA SER A 214 -13.65 0.72 13.77
C SER A 214 -14.74 -0.34 13.94
N TRP A 215 -15.32 -0.45 15.12
CA TRP A 215 -16.50 -1.30 15.34
C TRP A 215 -17.68 -0.92 14.44
N GLN A 216 -17.95 0.38 14.30
CA GLN A 216 -18.99 0.86 13.38
C GLN A 216 -18.67 0.49 11.92
N ASP A 217 -17.41 0.61 11.48
CA ASP A 217 -16.98 0.21 10.13
C ASP A 217 -17.24 -1.29 9.91
N LEU A 218 -16.89 -2.13 10.90
CA LEU A 218 -17.11 -3.57 10.83
C LEU A 218 -18.61 -3.93 10.77
N LEU A 219 -19.46 -3.22 11.50
CA LEU A 219 -20.91 -3.40 11.42
C LEU A 219 -21.47 -3.05 10.03
N MET A 220 -20.92 -2.03 9.38
CA MET A 220 -21.28 -1.69 8.00
C MET A 220 -20.92 -2.83 7.03
N ILE A 221 -19.73 -3.44 7.19
CA ILE A 221 -19.31 -4.61 6.40
C ILE A 221 -20.27 -5.78 6.65
N LYS A 222 -20.56 -6.10 7.92
CA LYS A 222 -21.49 -7.16 8.28
C LYS A 222 -22.87 -6.99 7.65
N ASN A 223 -23.42 -5.77 7.69
CA ASN A 223 -24.74 -5.48 7.13
C ASN A 223 -24.74 -5.56 5.61
N ALA A 224 -23.66 -5.12 4.96
CA ALA A 224 -23.51 -5.25 3.51
C ALA A 224 -23.48 -6.73 3.08
N LEU A 225 -22.72 -7.58 3.77
CA LEU A 225 -22.66 -9.02 3.49
C LEU A 225 -24.05 -9.69 3.64
N LYS A 226 -24.77 -9.38 4.70
CA LYS A 226 -26.13 -9.90 4.89
C LYS A 226 -27.08 -9.52 3.76
N SER A 227 -26.97 -8.29 3.24
CA SER A 227 -27.80 -7.84 2.11
C SER A 227 -27.46 -8.56 0.81
N MET A 228 -26.19 -8.93 0.62
CA MET A 228 -25.70 -9.65 -0.57
C MET A 228 -26.12 -11.13 -0.53
N ASP A 229 -26.19 -11.74 0.66
CA ASP A 229 -26.62 -13.14 0.83
C ASP A 229 -28.15 -13.32 0.72
N ALA A 230 -28.92 -12.22 0.77
CA ALA A 230 -30.38 -12.22 0.68
C ALA A 230 -30.92 -12.10 -0.76
N HIS A 231 -30.03 -11.94 -1.74
CA HIS A 231 -30.33 -11.83 -3.18
C HIS A 231 -29.71 -12.98 -3.95
#